data_7cc9cf055541d94699dba9465fa4533a
#
_entry.id   7cc9cf055541d94699dba9465fa4533a
#
_cell.length_a   1.000
_cell.length_b   1.000
_cell.length_c   1.000
_cell.angle_alpha   90.00
_cell.angle_beta   90.00
_cell.angle_gamma   90.00
#
_symmetry.space_group_name_H-M   'P 1'
#
loop_
_entity.id
_entity.type
_entity.pdbx_description
1 polymer ?
#
loop_
_entity_poly.entity_id
_entity_poly.type
_entity_poly.pdbx_seq_one_letter_code
_entity_poly.pdbx_strand_id
1 'polypeptide(L)'
;MFMKRIVLVFLLLILQFSCKEEEKTIPITAFSTEKLDDAVLLDVRTPEEFNGGHLEQARNVDFLGDNFETQVQDISKDKKIYVYCKMGGRSAKAAEKLTALGYTVIDLQGGYDAWVGQKD
;
A
#
# COMPACT_ATOMS: atom_id res chain seq x y z
N MET A 1 26.95 39.87 15.22
CA MET A 1 25.54 40.09 14.88
C MET A 1 25.09 39.34 13.64
N PHE A 2 25.87 39.30 12.56
CA PHE A 2 25.49 38.57 11.33
C PHE A 2 25.46 37.06 11.49
N MET A 3 26.31 36.45 12.31
CA MET A 3 26.36 34.99 12.49
C MET A 3 25.14 34.41 13.21
N LYS A 4 24.55 35.14 14.16
CA LYS A 4 23.32 34.67 14.85
C LYS A 4 22.10 34.67 13.94
N ARG A 5 22.02 35.59 12.98
CA ARG A 5 20.93 35.63 11.99
C ARG A 5 21.06 34.53 10.94
N ILE A 6 22.27 34.22 10.52
CA ILE A 6 22.58 33.16 9.55
C ILE A 6 22.26 31.78 10.17
N VAL A 7 22.61 31.55 11.44
CA VAL A 7 22.32 30.32 12.15
C VAL A 7 20.80 30.13 12.34
N LEU A 8 20.05 31.20 12.61
CA LEU A 8 18.59 31.13 12.75
C LEU A 8 17.90 30.81 11.42
N VAL A 9 18.38 31.37 10.31
CA VAL A 9 17.86 31.10 8.96
C VAL A 9 18.18 29.67 8.54
N PHE A 10 19.36 29.15 8.88
CA PHE A 10 19.71 27.74 8.63
C PHE A 10 18.88 26.79 9.46
N LEU A 11 18.56 27.12 10.71
CA LEU A 11 17.72 26.32 11.60
C LEU A 11 16.27 26.27 11.09
N LEU A 12 15.76 27.38 10.54
CA LEU A 12 14.43 27.45 9.93
C LEU A 12 14.34 26.65 8.62
N LEU A 13 15.43 26.60 7.85
CA LEU A 13 15.48 25.80 6.61
C LEU A 13 15.50 24.30 6.89
N ILE A 14 16.08 23.86 7.99
CA ILE A 14 16.11 22.44 8.38
C ILE A 14 14.72 21.95 8.83
N LEU A 15 13.91 22.83 9.41
CA LEU A 15 12.54 22.49 9.83
C LEU A 15 11.56 22.32 8.65
N GLN A 16 11.92 22.80 7.46
CA GLN A 16 11.09 22.63 6.26
C GLN A 16 11.34 21.29 5.52
N PHE A 17 12.35 20.54 5.93
CA PHE A 17 12.68 19.21 5.41
C PHE A 17 12.11 18.07 6.28
N SER A 18 11.12 18.34 7.13
CA SER A 18 10.37 17.26 7.76
C SER A 18 9.58 16.57 6.66
N CYS A 19 10.09 15.43 6.21
CA CYS A 19 9.42 14.55 5.26
C CYS A 19 8.01 14.27 5.78
N LYS A 20 6.99 14.61 4.99
CA LYS A 20 5.68 14.00 5.16
C LYS A 20 5.87 12.51 4.93
N GLU A 21 5.89 11.72 6.00
CA GLU A 21 5.81 10.28 5.85
C GLU A 21 4.50 9.97 5.13
N GLU A 22 4.60 9.41 3.93
CA GLU A 22 3.43 8.91 3.23
C GLU A 22 2.81 7.80 4.08
N GLU A 23 1.51 7.84 4.26
CA GLU A 23 0.79 6.77 4.97
C GLU A 23 1.04 5.45 4.23
N LYS A 24 1.60 4.48 4.94
CA LYS A 24 1.86 3.12 4.41
C LYS A 24 0.68 2.19 4.61
N THR A 25 -0.26 2.57 5.44
CA THR A 25 -1.46 1.80 5.77
C THR A 25 -2.66 2.72 5.88
N ILE A 26 -3.79 2.25 5.38
CA ILE A 26 -5.10 2.87 5.61
C ILE A 26 -6.11 1.77 5.94
N PRO A 27 -7.18 2.06 6.70
CA PRO A 27 -8.27 1.10 6.84
C PRO A 27 -8.90 0.78 5.48
N ILE A 28 -9.17 -0.49 5.20
CA ILE A 28 -9.82 -0.87 3.94
C ILE A 28 -11.21 -0.23 3.80
N THR A 29 -11.87 0.04 4.92
CA THR A 29 -13.17 0.71 4.96
C THR A 29 -13.11 2.17 4.49
N ALA A 30 -11.93 2.79 4.50
CA ALA A 30 -11.70 4.13 3.95
C ALA A 30 -11.28 4.12 2.47
N PHE A 31 -11.07 2.94 1.90
CA PHE A 31 -10.66 2.75 0.51
C PHE A 31 -11.87 2.78 -0.43
N SER A 32 -11.68 3.34 -1.61
CA SER A 32 -12.66 3.29 -2.69
C SER A 32 -11.96 2.93 -3.99
N THR A 33 -12.54 2.00 -4.75
CA THR A 33 -12.02 1.61 -6.07
C THR A 33 -12.03 2.78 -7.07
N GLU A 34 -12.88 3.77 -6.85
CA GLU A 34 -12.89 5.01 -7.65
C GLU A 34 -11.60 5.81 -7.52
N LYS A 35 -10.85 5.62 -6.41
CA LYS A 35 -9.57 6.29 -6.15
C LYS A 35 -8.37 5.58 -6.78
N LEU A 36 -8.59 4.48 -7.50
CA LEU A 36 -7.48 3.74 -8.09
C LEU A 36 -6.76 4.53 -9.17
N ASP A 37 -7.48 5.31 -9.98
CA ASP A 37 -6.89 6.00 -11.12
C ASP A 37 -5.97 5.06 -11.92
N ASP A 38 -4.65 5.29 -11.88
CA ASP A 38 -3.64 4.45 -12.53
C ASP A 38 -2.95 3.49 -11.53
N ALA A 39 -3.42 3.40 -10.30
CA ALA A 39 -2.87 2.50 -9.30
C ALA A 39 -3.32 1.05 -9.52
N VAL A 40 -2.58 0.13 -8.91
CA VAL A 40 -2.87 -1.32 -8.96
C VAL A 40 -3.43 -1.76 -7.62
N LEU A 41 -4.51 -2.54 -7.66
CA LEU A 41 -5.08 -3.18 -6.47
C LEU A 41 -4.74 -4.67 -6.50
N LEU A 42 -3.98 -5.14 -5.51
CA LEU A 42 -3.58 -6.53 -5.37
C LEU A 42 -4.35 -7.20 -4.24
N ASP A 43 -5.00 -8.30 -4.57
CA ASP A 43 -5.53 -9.28 -3.63
C ASP A 43 -4.48 -10.38 -3.47
N VAL A 44 -3.85 -10.46 -2.30
CA VAL A 44 -2.75 -11.42 -2.05
C VAL A 44 -3.23 -12.69 -1.33
N ARG A 45 -4.53 -12.94 -1.37
CA ARG A 45 -5.15 -14.19 -0.89
C ARG A 45 -4.95 -15.32 -1.88
N THR A 46 -5.38 -16.52 -1.48
CA THR A 46 -5.37 -17.66 -2.38
C THR A 46 -6.37 -17.46 -3.54
N PRO A 47 -6.18 -18.17 -4.67
CA PRO A 47 -7.15 -18.14 -5.77
C PRO A 47 -8.57 -18.56 -5.35
N GLU A 48 -8.69 -19.50 -4.42
CA GLU A 48 -10.01 -19.95 -3.92
C GLU A 48 -10.72 -18.83 -3.16
N GLU A 49 -10.00 -18.13 -2.28
CA GLU A 49 -10.56 -16.97 -1.56
C GLU A 49 -10.99 -15.88 -2.55
N PHE A 50 -10.13 -15.56 -3.51
CA PHE A 50 -10.41 -14.56 -4.54
C PHE A 50 -11.66 -14.91 -5.37
N ASN A 51 -11.78 -16.15 -5.80
CA ASN A 51 -12.92 -16.61 -6.62
C ASN A 51 -14.24 -16.59 -5.84
N GLY A 52 -14.18 -16.70 -4.52
CA GLY A 52 -15.35 -16.58 -3.65
C GLY A 52 -15.86 -15.16 -3.44
N GLY A 53 -15.14 -14.17 -3.91
CA GLY A 53 -15.47 -12.74 -3.80
C GLY A 53 -14.21 -11.90 -3.62
N HIS A 54 -14.15 -10.74 -4.24
CA HIS A 54 -13.02 -9.82 -4.17
C HIS A 54 -13.47 -8.38 -4.46
N LEU A 55 -12.62 -7.42 -4.19
CA LEU A 55 -12.88 -6.02 -4.55
C LEU A 55 -12.85 -5.86 -6.07
N GLU A 56 -13.70 -4.99 -6.60
CA GLU A 56 -13.69 -4.66 -8.03
C GLU A 56 -12.30 -4.19 -8.46
N GLN A 57 -11.88 -4.60 -9.65
CA GLN A 57 -10.59 -4.29 -10.27
C GLN A 57 -9.38 -4.92 -9.56
N ALA A 58 -9.57 -5.76 -8.55
CA ALA A 58 -8.46 -6.45 -7.90
C ALA A 58 -7.85 -7.51 -8.81
N ARG A 59 -6.53 -7.55 -8.83
CA ARG A 59 -5.73 -8.62 -9.42
C ARG A 59 -5.28 -9.57 -8.32
N ASN A 60 -5.46 -10.85 -8.52
CA ASN A 60 -5.04 -11.86 -7.55
C ASN A 60 -3.59 -12.29 -7.80
N VAL A 61 -2.77 -12.15 -6.77
CA VAL A 61 -1.41 -12.71 -6.72
C VAL A 61 -1.22 -13.35 -5.36
N ASP A 62 -1.26 -14.68 -5.29
CA ASP A 62 -1.17 -15.43 -4.04
C ASP A 62 0.19 -15.22 -3.37
N PHE A 63 0.19 -14.55 -2.21
CA PHE A 63 1.43 -14.30 -1.46
C PHE A 63 2.08 -15.58 -0.96
N LEU A 64 1.30 -16.62 -0.67
CA LEU A 64 1.80 -17.93 -0.21
C LEU A 64 2.23 -18.84 -1.37
N GLY A 65 2.00 -18.42 -2.60
CA GLY A 65 2.45 -19.15 -3.78
C GLY A 65 3.95 -18.98 -4.04
N ASP A 66 4.51 -19.87 -4.86
CA ASP A 66 5.94 -19.91 -5.14
C ASP A 66 6.44 -18.79 -6.06
N ASN A 67 5.53 -18.09 -6.73
CA ASN A 67 5.85 -17.17 -7.82
C ASN A 67 5.45 -15.71 -7.55
N PHE A 68 5.30 -15.31 -6.29
CA PHE A 68 4.84 -13.96 -5.95
C PHE A 68 5.67 -12.86 -6.62
N GLU A 69 6.99 -12.90 -6.46
CA GLU A 69 7.89 -11.90 -7.03
C GLU A 69 7.83 -11.86 -8.56
N THR A 70 7.78 -13.02 -9.20
CA THR A 70 7.71 -13.13 -10.66
C THR A 70 6.41 -12.54 -11.18
N GLN A 71 5.28 -12.80 -10.50
CA GLN A 71 3.97 -12.34 -10.93
C GLN A 71 3.78 -10.82 -10.83
N VAL A 72 4.53 -10.15 -9.96
CA VAL A 72 4.43 -8.70 -9.82
C VAL A 72 5.44 -7.91 -10.66
N GLN A 73 6.37 -8.59 -11.34
CA GLN A 73 7.42 -7.94 -12.13
C GLN A 73 6.91 -7.06 -13.25
N ASP A 74 5.74 -7.34 -13.80
CA ASP A 74 5.11 -6.56 -14.86
C ASP A 74 4.49 -5.24 -14.39
N ILE A 75 4.40 -5.04 -13.08
CA ILE A 75 3.89 -3.78 -12.53
C ILE A 75 4.97 -2.71 -12.58
N SER A 76 4.66 -1.58 -13.21
CA SER A 76 5.56 -0.43 -13.27
C SER A 76 5.82 0.16 -11.88
N LYS A 77 7.08 0.53 -11.60
CA LYS A 77 7.49 1.10 -10.32
C LYS A 77 6.89 2.49 -10.05
N ASP A 78 6.44 3.19 -11.06
CA ASP A 78 5.75 4.49 -10.93
C ASP A 78 4.29 4.34 -10.52
N LYS A 79 3.74 3.14 -10.55
CA LYS A 79 2.36 2.88 -10.10
C LYS A 79 2.33 2.59 -8.62
N LYS A 80 1.41 3.24 -7.91
CA LYS A 80 1.10 2.90 -6.52
C LYS A 80 0.39 1.56 -6.47
N ILE A 81 0.73 0.73 -5.48
CA ILE A 81 0.07 -0.55 -5.23
C ILE A 81 -0.72 -0.46 -3.94
N TYR A 82 -2.00 -0.75 -4.00
CA TYR A 82 -2.83 -1.07 -2.83
C TYR A 82 -2.89 -2.58 -2.69
N VAL A 83 -2.70 -3.08 -1.48
CA VAL A 83 -2.66 -4.52 -1.22
C VAL A 83 -3.58 -4.87 -0.07
N TYR A 84 -4.32 -5.97 -0.19
CA TYR A 84 -5.16 -6.49 0.88
C TYR A 84 -5.14 -8.02 0.90
N CYS A 85 -5.48 -8.57 2.05
CA CYS A 85 -5.74 -10.01 2.20
C CYS A 85 -7.08 -10.22 2.91
N LYS A 86 -7.25 -11.32 3.64
CA LYS A 86 -8.50 -11.61 4.36
C LYS A 86 -8.66 -10.77 5.61
N MET A 87 -7.63 -10.71 6.47
CA MET A 87 -7.67 -10.05 7.78
C MET A 87 -6.53 -9.05 8.01
N GLY A 88 -5.44 -9.10 7.24
CA GLY A 88 -4.33 -8.15 7.29
C GLY A 88 -2.94 -8.75 7.46
N GLY A 89 -2.79 -10.01 7.88
CA GLY A 89 -1.48 -10.62 8.15
C GLY A 89 -0.63 -10.83 6.89
N ARG A 90 -1.19 -11.43 5.85
CA ARG A 90 -0.48 -11.66 4.58
C ARG A 90 -0.20 -10.37 3.83
N SER A 91 -1.13 -9.43 3.84
CA SER A 91 -0.94 -8.15 3.14
C SER A 91 0.14 -7.29 3.79
N ALA A 92 0.29 -7.31 5.11
CA ALA A 92 1.38 -6.61 5.79
C ALA A 92 2.75 -7.14 5.35
N LYS A 93 2.92 -8.45 5.25
CA LYS A 93 4.15 -9.09 4.76
C LYS A 93 4.38 -8.83 3.27
N ALA A 94 3.31 -8.89 2.47
CA ALA A 94 3.38 -8.59 1.05
C ALA A 94 3.80 -7.13 0.82
N ALA A 95 3.27 -6.20 1.60
CA ALA A 95 3.63 -4.79 1.54
C ALA A 95 5.12 -4.57 1.85
N GLU A 96 5.66 -5.24 2.87
CA GLU A 96 7.10 -5.18 3.17
C GLU A 96 7.94 -5.68 1.99
N LYS A 97 7.58 -6.81 1.41
CA LYS A 97 8.29 -7.40 0.28
C LYS A 97 8.24 -6.52 -0.96
N LEU A 98 7.07 -6.00 -1.31
CA LEU A 98 6.88 -5.11 -2.44
C LEU A 98 7.66 -3.80 -2.25
N THR A 99 7.67 -3.26 -1.04
CA THR A 99 8.45 -2.05 -0.71
C THR A 99 9.95 -2.32 -0.90
N ALA A 100 10.44 -3.47 -0.45
CA ALA A 100 11.83 -3.89 -0.64
C ALA A 100 12.18 -4.05 -2.13
N LEU A 101 11.22 -4.42 -2.98
CA LEU A 101 11.39 -4.51 -4.42
C LEU A 101 11.35 -3.14 -5.13
N GLY A 102 11.10 -2.06 -4.41
CA GLY A 102 11.12 -0.69 -4.93
C GLY A 102 9.74 -0.10 -5.28
N TYR A 103 8.65 -0.77 -4.91
CA TYR A 103 7.30 -0.25 -5.13
C TYR A 103 6.85 0.72 -4.02
N THR A 104 5.95 1.63 -4.36
CA THR A 104 5.19 2.42 -3.41
C THR A 104 3.91 1.66 -3.07
N VAL A 105 3.74 1.26 -1.80
CA VAL A 105 2.70 0.33 -1.39
C VAL A 105 1.89 0.91 -0.24
N ILE A 106 0.58 0.73 -0.32
CA ILE A 106 -0.36 1.01 0.78
C ILE A 106 -1.07 -0.28 1.14
N ASP A 107 -0.93 -0.71 2.40
CA ASP A 107 -1.63 -1.86 2.95
C ASP A 107 -3.03 -1.45 3.41
N LEU A 108 -4.04 -2.14 2.91
CA LEU A 108 -5.44 -1.93 3.27
C LEU A 108 -5.76 -2.77 4.51
N GLN A 109 -5.69 -2.15 5.68
CA GLN A 109 -5.89 -2.82 6.96
C GLN A 109 -7.33 -3.30 7.15
N GLY A 110 -7.48 -4.44 7.81
CA GLY A 110 -8.76 -5.09 8.06
C GLY A 110 -9.13 -6.12 7.02
N GLY A 111 -8.62 -5.96 5.80
CA GLY A 111 -8.77 -6.92 4.72
C GLY A 111 -10.20 -7.11 4.22
N TYR A 112 -10.39 -8.17 3.45
CA TYR A 112 -11.67 -8.48 2.81
C TYR A 112 -12.81 -8.66 3.83
N ASP A 113 -12.53 -9.22 5.00
CA ASP A 113 -13.54 -9.40 6.05
C ASP A 113 -14.10 -8.06 6.52
N ALA A 114 -13.25 -7.07 6.75
CA ALA A 114 -13.71 -5.72 7.12
C ALA A 114 -14.43 -5.02 5.97
N TRP A 115 -13.99 -5.24 4.74
CA TRP A 115 -14.65 -4.69 3.54
C TRP A 115 -16.08 -5.22 3.40
N VAL A 116 -16.26 -6.51 3.53
CA VAL A 116 -17.59 -7.15 3.47
C VAL A 116 -18.45 -6.74 4.65
N GLY A 117 -17.89 -6.66 5.86
CA GLY A 117 -18.60 -6.30 7.08
C GLY A 117 -19.24 -4.91 7.04
N GLN A 118 -18.67 -3.95 6.32
CA GLN A 118 -19.24 -2.60 6.19
C GLN A 118 -20.49 -2.54 5.30
N LYS A 119 -20.74 -3.57 4.50
CA LYS A 119 -21.90 -3.64 3.60
C LYS A 119 -23.16 -4.20 4.26
N ASP A 120 -23.00 -4.78 5.44
CA ASP A 120 -24.07 -5.29 6.28
C ASP A 120 -24.60 -4.14 7.20
#